data_f977146ef51d6bf789fe8b0cd3aeb32d
#
_entry.id   f977146ef51d6bf789fe8b0cd3aeb32d
#
_cell.length_a   1.000
_cell.length_b   1.000
_cell.length_c   1.000
_cell.angle_alpha   90.00
_cell.angle_beta   90.00
_cell.angle_gamma   90.00
#
_symmetry.space_group_name_H-M   'P 1'
#
loop_
_entity.id
_entity.type
_entity.pdbx_description
1 polymer ?
#
loop_
_entity_poly.entity_id
_entity_poly.type
_entity_poly.pdbx_seq_one_letter_code
_entity_poly.pdbx_strand_id
1 'polypeptide(L)'
;MKEQAKSSTLLFLKRYAPTDERTVNRLFVSAFIDSNGMVTPKSAFLSKYCIGQYGVDYEVFQKVCEHIRDEYGSKISLEILVKLFEFVISPADRIVTGAVYTPKDVRGAILQKALGDKNEEELKNIRIADISCGCGGFLMDASLWIHHHTGKTYREIFKENIWGIDIQDYSIERTKILLSLLALYDGEDEDFEFNLLCKDTLDYRCEDWDNQYAGFDVIVGNPPYVCSRNLSAETHAKLKSFEVCSSGHPDLYIPFFQIAVEMLNDTGRLGYITMNTFLRSINGRAVRNYFSRKKYAISIVDFRGYQVFDSKNTYTCLFYLDKHYTADDMQYAVNEQGNLSDDIYYSTIPFAALDDEKGWALNNFDETTAIEAVGIQIKDYCPSRHGIATLSNDTYIFKPVTEDEIYCFLESDGVRYPIECGICRNIVNPNKLNTIDDLDALFEKVIYPYHVEDGRAIIYTPGEMRTLFPRAYAYLQAKKSILLKRDKGNTSNYPQWYAYGRTQSLVMPSYKLFFPKFANKSLQCAICDDPDLLLYNGLAFINTEERKLLILKAIIESDLFWNYIQANGKPYSSGYYSLSGVDIKHFGIPEFTPAEEDELLALNGRVEIERWLRGHYVVNRERM
;
A
#
# COMPACT_ATOMS: atom_id res chain seq x y z
N MET A 1 -6.41 20.93 -7.23
CA MET A 1 -7.74 21.33 -7.73
C MET A 1 -8.79 20.23 -7.61
N LYS A 2 -8.51 18.97 -7.96
CA LYS A 2 -9.51 17.86 -7.95
C LYS A 2 -10.01 17.45 -6.55
N GLU A 3 -9.18 17.52 -5.52
CA GLU A 3 -9.55 17.12 -4.14
C GLU A 3 -10.43 18.16 -3.43
N GLN A 4 -10.23 19.45 -3.72
CA GLN A 4 -11.08 20.53 -3.22
C GLN A 4 -12.52 20.43 -3.76
N ALA A 5 -12.70 20.10 -5.04
CA ALA A 5 -14.02 19.92 -5.66
C ALA A 5 -14.79 18.75 -5.03
N LYS A 6 -14.10 17.63 -4.75
CA LYS A 6 -14.67 16.43 -4.11
C LYS A 6 -15.20 16.71 -2.70
N SER A 7 -14.39 17.44 -1.92
CA SER A 7 -14.75 17.85 -0.57
C SER A 7 -15.92 18.84 -0.58
N SER A 8 -15.97 19.71 -1.58
CA SER A 8 -17.00 20.72 -1.77
C SER A 8 -18.37 20.11 -2.00
N THR A 9 -18.51 19.18 -2.98
CA THR A 9 -19.81 18.54 -3.29
C THR A 9 -20.36 17.76 -2.10
N LEU A 10 -19.52 17.00 -1.39
CA LEU A 10 -19.96 16.27 -0.18
C LEU A 10 -20.38 17.22 0.95
N LEU A 11 -19.62 18.30 1.18
CA LEU A 11 -19.96 19.32 2.16
C LEU A 11 -21.25 20.05 1.79
N PHE A 12 -21.43 20.34 0.50
CA PHE A 12 -22.63 20.96 -0.01
C PHE A 12 -23.86 20.07 0.23
N LEU A 13 -23.78 18.77 -0.13
CA LEU A 13 -24.86 17.82 0.11
C LEU A 13 -25.21 17.73 1.60
N LYS A 14 -24.21 17.58 2.48
CA LYS A 14 -24.44 17.57 3.94
C LYS A 14 -25.10 18.82 4.49
N ARG A 15 -24.92 19.95 3.84
CA ARG A 15 -25.49 21.23 4.26
C ARG A 15 -26.91 21.47 3.74
N TYR A 16 -27.22 21.02 2.54
CA TYR A 16 -28.42 21.40 1.81
C TYR A 16 -29.39 20.25 1.49
N ALA A 17 -28.95 19.01 1.62
CA ALA A 17 -29.79 17.86 1.31
C ALA A 17 -29.65 16.76 2.39
N PRO A 18 -30.71 15.98 2.63
CA PRO A 18 -30.56 14.70 3.32
C PRO A 18 -29.52 13.84 2.60
N THR A 19 -28.67 13.16 3.35
CA THR A 19 -27.60 12.31 2.80
C THR A 19 -28.01 10.84 2.73
N ASP A 20 -29.31 10.53 2.84
CA ASP A 20 -29.81 9.19 2.59
C ASP A 20 -29.66 8.82 1.11
N GLU A 21 -29.47 7.54 0.87
CA GLU A 21 -29.12 7.00 -0.46
C GLU A 21 -30.17 7.33 -1.51
N ARG A 22 -31.46 7.23 -1.16
CA ARG A 22 -32.55 7.47 -2.09
C ARG A 22 -32.58 8.91 -2.56
N THR A 23 -32.46 9.86 -1.63
CA THR A 23 -32.42 11.29 -1.95
C THR A 23 -31.23 11.64 -2.84
N VAL A 24 -30.04 11.12 -2.50
CA VAL A 24 -28.83 11.32 -3.30
C VAL A 24 -29.00 10.75 -4.71
N ASN A 25 -29.51 9.54 -4.85
CA ASN A 25 -29.74 8.92 -6.16
C ASN A 25 -30.75 9.75 -7.00
N ARG A 26 -31.80 10.26 -6.37
CA ARG A 26 -32.80 11.15 -7.05
C ARG A 26 -32.13 12.45 -7.53
N LEU A 27 -31.33 13.08 -6.71
CA LEU A 27 -30.63 14.32 -7.06
C LEU A 27 -29.69 14.12 -8.25
N PHE A 28 -28.88 13.07 -8.24
CA PHE A 28 -27.91 12.83 -9.31
C PHE A 28 -28.54 12.36 -10.62
N VAL A 29 -29.55 11.48 -10.56
CA VAL A 29 -30.30 11.06 -11.75
C VAL A 29 -31.00 12.24 -12.39
N SER A 30 -31.72 13.05 -11.60
CA SER A 30 -32.42 14.23 -12.14
C SER A 30 -31.44 15.26 -12.70
N ALA A 31 -30.28 15.48 -12.02
CA ALA A 31 -29.26 16.40 -12.53
C ALA A 31 -28.63 15.90 -13.85
N PHE A 32 -28.41 14.61 -13.99
CA PHE A 32 -27.93 14.02 -15.25
C PHE A 32 -28.93 14.22 -16.38
N ILE A 33 -30.21 13.89 -16.16
CA ILE A 33 -31.30 14.03 -17.14
C ILE A 33 -31.46 15.51 -17.55
N ASP A 34 -31.53 16.43 -16.58
CA ASP A 34 -31.70 17.87 -16.84
C ASP A 34 -30.50 18.45 -17.61
N SER A 35 -29.27 18.17 -17.17
CA SER A 35 -28.07 18.71 -17.80
C SER A 35 -27.86 18.24 -19.24
N ASN A 36 -28.40 17.08 -19.60
CA ASN A 36 -28.33 16.52 -20.95
C ASN A 36 -29.57 16.81 -21.80
N GLY A 37 -30.54 17.59 -21.28
CA GLY A 37 -31.76 17.98 -22.00
C GLY A 37 -32.68 16.79 -22.34
N MET A 38 -32.62 15.73 -21.50
CA MET A 38 -33.42 14.52 -21.73
C MET A 38 -34.84 14.70 -21.18
N VAL A 39 -35.78 14.00 -21.78
CA VAL A 39 -37.14 13.93 -21.25
C VAL A 39 -37.25 12.96 -20.09
N THR A 40 -38.29 13.09 -19.27
CA THR A 40 -38.55 12.13 -18.17
C THR A 40 -38.60 10.70 -18.72
N PRO A 41 -37.86 9.77 -18.18
CA PRO A 41 -37.80 8.38 -18.64
C PRO A 41 -39.17 7.70 -18.58
N LYS A 42 -39.45 6.83 -19.54
CA LYS A 42 -40.62 5.93 -19.54
C LYS A 42 -40.39 4.73 -18.63
N SER A 43 -39.14 4.32 -18.46
CA SER A 43 -38.74 3.25 -17.55
C SER A 43 -39.32 3.51 -16.16
N ALA A 44 -40.06 2.55 -15.61
CA ALA A 44 -40.59 2.61 -14.25
C ALA A 44 -39.49 2.62 -13.22
N PHE A 45 -38.35 1.98 -13.51
CA PHE A 45 -37.16 1.98 -12.65
C PHE A 45 -36.53 3.37 -12.54
N LEU A 46 -36.24 4.04 -13.67
CA LEU A 46 -35.58 5.36 -13.63
C LEU A 46 -36.55 6.48 -13.21
N SER A 47 -37.83 6.41 -13.58
CA SER A 47 -38.79 7.46 -13.26
C SER A 47 -38.98 7.68 -11.76
N LYS A 48 -38.79 6.64 -10.93
CA LYS A 48 -38.84 6.76 -9.45
C LYS A 48 -37.75 7.67 -8.86
N TYR A 49 -36.66 7.92 -9.61
CA TYR A 49 -35.56 8.83 -9.22
C TYR A 49 -35.72 10.24 -9.78
N CYS A 50 -36.68 10.49 -10.65
CA CYS A 50 -36.93 11.85 -11.18
C CYS A 50 -37.59 12.75 -10.14
N ILE A 51 -37.09 13.97 -10.03
CA ILE A 51 -37.64 15.01 -9.16
C ILE A 51 -38.63 15.85 -9.99
N GLY A 52 -39.86 16.00 -9.47
CA GLY A 52 -40.89 16.85 -10.11
C GLY A 52 -40.51 18.34 -10.05
N GLN A 53 -41.10 19.13 -10.94
CA GLN A 53 -40.76 20.56 -11.13
C GLN A 53 -41.25 21.50 -10.01
N TYR A 54 -41.82 20.98 -8.92
CA TYR A 54 -42.37 21.79 -7.83
C TYR A 54 -42.09 21.15 -6.46
N GLY A 55 -42.02 22.01 -5.45
CA GLY A 55 -41.88 21.59 -4.06
C GLY A 55 -40.44 21.72 -3.48
N VAL A 56 -40.29 21.38 -2.22
CA VAL A 56 -39.02 21.55 -1.46
C VAL A 56 -37.86 20.74 -2.10
N ASP A 57 -38.15 19.54 -2.58
CA ASP A 57 -37.18 18.69 -3.27
C ASP A 57 -36.63 19.38 -4.54
N TYR A 58 -37.45 20.14 -5.24
CA TYR A 58 -37.05 20.84 -6.46
C TYR A 58 -36.14 22.04 -6.17
N GLU A 59 -36.36 22.76 -5.08
CA GLU A 59 -35.46 23.86 -4.66
C GLU A 59 -34.08 23.35 -4.27
N VAL A 60 -34.01 22.21 -3.56
CA VAL A 60 -32.75 21.55 -3.23
C VAL A 60 -32.05 21.05 -4.49
N PHE A 61 -32.80 20.44 -5.39
CA PHE A 61 -32.33 19.97 -6.70
C PHE A 61 -31.69 21.09 -7.52
N GLN A 62 -32.33 22.25 -7.64
CA GLN A 62 -31.76 23.39 -8.37
C GLN A 62 -30.41 23.82 -7.80
N LYS A 63 -30.29 23.94 -6.49
CA LYS A 63 -29.00 24.26 -5.82
C LYS A 63 -27.91 23.22 -6.08
N VAL A 64 -28.29 21.94 -6.12
CA VAL A 64 -27.34 20.84 -6.45
C VAL A 64 -26.91 20.94 -7.91
N CYS A 65 -27.83 21.21 -8.84
CA CYS A 65 -27.51 21.40 -10.25
C CYS A 65 -26.59 22.59 -10.48
N GLU A 66 -26.81 23.72 -9.81
CA GLU A 66 -25.93 24.89 -9.87
C GLU A 66 -24.54 24.52 -9.40
N HIS A 67 -24.43 23.89 -8.23
CA HIS A 67 -23.14 23.48 -7.64
C HIS A 67 -22.38 22.50 -8.54
N ILE A 68 -23.06 21.47 -9.08
CA ILE A 68 -22.43 20.50 -10.00
C ILE A 68 -22.00 21.18 -11.30
N ARG A 69 -22.79 22.12 -11.81
CA ARG A 69 -22.45 22.89 -13.01
C ARG A 69 -21.23 23.77 -12.81
N ASP A 70 -21.12 24.40 -11.68
CA ASP A 70 -19.98 25.26 -11.33
C ASP A 70 -18.68 24.44 -11.20
N GLU A 71 -18.76 23.21 -10.67
CA GLU A 71 -17.60 22.35 -10.45
C GLU A 71 -17.21 21.48 -11.66
N TYR A 72 -18.19 20.99 -12.42
CA TYR A 72 -17.97 19.98 -13.46
C TYR A 72 -18.37 20.45 -14.87
N GLY A 73 -18.97 21.64 -15.01
CA GLY A 73 -19.43 22.18 -16.27
C GLY A 73 -20.93 21.94 -16.55
N SER A 74 -21.41 22.47 -17.69
CA SER A 74 -22.83 22.52 -18.02
C SER A 74 -23.49 21.16 -18.30
N LYS A 75 -22.70 20.12 -18.65
CA LYS A 75 -23.19 18.76 -18.91
C LYS A 75 -22.53 17.77 -17.98
N ILE A 76 -23.34 16.95 -17.33
CA ILE A 76 -22.88 15.84 -16.51
C ILE A 76 -22.67 14.63 -17.43
N SER A 77 -21.45 14.17 -17.58
CA SER A 77 -21.16 12.89 -18.26
C SER A 77 -21.43 11.70 -17.34
N LEU A 78 -21.61 10.51 -17.91
CA LEU A 78 -21.70 9.26 -17.13
C LEU A 78 -20.47 9.07 -16.24
N GLU A 79 -19.28 9.47 -16.71
CA GLU A 79 -18.05 9.42 -15.91
C GLU A 79 -18.08 10.34 -14.68
N ILE A 80 -18.66 11.53 -14.80
CA ILE A 80 -18.90 12.42 -13.66
C ILE A 80 -19.90 11.77 -12.69
N LEU A 81 -20.92 11.12 -13.21
CA LEU A 81 -21.92 10.43 -12.39
C LEU A 81 -21.31 9.26 -11.59
N VAL A 82 -20.46 8.43 -12.21
CA VAL A 82 -19.70 7.38 -11.51
C VAL A 82 -18.89 7.99 -10.36
N LYS A 83 -18.17 9.08 -10.61
CA LYS A 83 -17.41 9.79 -9.57
C LYS A 83 -18.31 10.27 -8.43
N LEU A 84 -19.43 10.89 -8.75
CA LEU A 84 -20.36 11.42 -7.75
C LEU A 84 -20.93 10.31 -6.87
N PHE A 85 -21.34 9.18 -7.45
CA PHE A 85 -21.83 8.03 -6.70
C PHE A 85 -20.78 7.45 -5.76
N GLU A 86 -19.54 7.33 -6.21
CA GLU A 86 -18.43 6.85 -5.38
C GLU A 86 -18.06 7.84 -4.25
N PHE A 87 -18.22 9.16 -4.47
CA PHE A 87 -17.86 10.17 -3.46
C PHE A 87 -18.86 10.28 -2.31
N VAL A 88 -20.10 9.95 -2.53
CA VAL A 88 -21.14 10.07 -1.50
C VAL A 88 -21.14 8.90 -0.50
N ILE A 89 -20.30 7.91 -0.72
CA ILE A 89 -20.01 6.90 0.29
C ILE A 89 -19.27 7.57 1.45
N SER A 90 -19.75 7.37 2.68
CA SER A 90 -19.12 8.01 3.86
C SER A 90 -17.67 7.58 4.04
N PRO A 91 -16.77 8.44 4.58
CA PRO A 91 -15.39 8.03 4.87
C PRO A 91 -15.29 6.84 5.84
N ALA A 92 -16.26 6.70 6.77
CA ALA A 92 -16.32 5.57 7.68
C ALA A 92 -16.63 4.27 6.92
N ASP A 93 -17.61 4.30 6.03
CA ASP A 93 -17.98 3.15 5.20
C ASP A 93 -16.85 2.75 4.25
N ARG A 94 -16.12 3.73 3.67
CA ARG A 94 -14.95 3.46 2.83
C ARG A 94 -13.81 2.74 3.56
N ILE A 95 -13.61 3.00 4.84
CA ILE A 95 -12.60 2.30 5.65
C ILE A 95 -13.01 0.84 5.82
N VAL A 96 -14.29 0.58 6.00
CA VAL A 96 -14.84 -0.77 6.21
C VAL A 96 -14.98 -1.52 4.89
N THR A 97 -15.47 -0.86 3.83
CA THR A 97 -15.74 -1.50 2.52
C THR A 97 -14.52 -1.54 1.61
N GLY A 98 -13.52 -0.68 1.84
CA GLY A 98 -12.35 -0.57 0.95
C GLY A 98 -12.65 0.06 -0.41
N ALA A 99 -13.84 0.60 -0.63
CA ALA A 99 -14.28 1.17 -1.90
C ALA A 99 -13.40 2.34 -2.36
N VAL A 100 -12.96 2.30 -3.61
CA VAL A 100 -12.12 3.33 -4.24
C VAL A 100 -12.54 3.49 -5.70
N TYR A 101 -12.86 4.73 -6.11
CA TYR A 101 -13.14 5.04 -7.51
C TYR A 101 -11.96 4.66 -8.41
N THR A 102 -12.24 3.89 -9.47
CA THR A 102 -11.24 3.52 -10.47
C THR A 102 -11.27 4.50 -11.64
N PRO A 103 -10.17 5.21 -11.96
CA PRO A 103 -10.10 6.15 -13.08
C PRO A 103 -10.45 5.50 -14.42
N LYS A 104 -11.09 6.26 -15.33
CA LYS A 104 -11.52 5.79 -16.64
C LYS A 104 -10.37 5.22 -17.48
N ASP A 105 -9.20 5.88 -17.43
CA ASP A 105 -8.03 5.45 -18.21
C ASP A 105 -7.53 4.07 -17.75
N VAL A 106 -7.61 3.79 -16.46
CA VAL A 106 -7.28 2.48 -15.89
C VAL A 106 -8.27 1.41 -16.32
N ARG A 107 -9.59 1.71 -16.21
CA ARG A 107 -10.63 0.78 -16.67
C ARG A 107 -10.50 0.49 -18.15
N GLY A 108 -10.25 1.55 -18.96
CA GLY A 108 -10.05 1.43 -20.40
C GLY A 108 -8.84 0.56 -20.76
N ALA A 109 -7.69 0.74 -20.09
CA ALA A 109 -6.50 -0.09 -20.30
C ALA A 109 -6.75 -1.57 -19.96
N ILE A 110 -7.48 -1.84 -18.86
CA ILE A 110 -7.84 -3.22 -18.48
C ILE A 110 -8.76 -3.86 -19.52
N LEU A 111 -9.80 -3.15 -19.94
CA LEU A 111 -10.74 -3.66 -20.97
C LEU A 111 -10.04 -3.83 -22.32
N GLN A 112 -9.20 -2.90 -22.75
CA GLN A 112 -8.42 -3.02 -23.97
C GLN A 112 -7.53 -4.27 -23.97
N LYS A 113 -6.88 -4.58 -22.85
CA LYS A 113 -6.03 -5.79 -22.70
C LYS A 113 -6.86 -7.06 -22.67
N ALA A 114 -8.06 -7.04 -22.09
CA ALA A 114 -8.93 -8.21 -21.97
C ALA A 114 -9.74 -8.51 -23.24
N LEU A 115 -10.12 -7.48 -23.99
CA LEU A 115 -11.11 -7.57 -25.09
C LEU A 115 -10.56 -7.18 -26.46
N GLY A 116 -9.44 -6.44 -26.50
CA GLY A 116 -9.00 -5.75 -27.73
C GLY A 116 -8.60 -6.64 -28.91
N ASP A 117 -8.29 -7.91 -28.65
CA ASP A 117 -7.99 -8.92 -29.68
C ASP A 117 -9.19 -9.80 -30.06
N LYS A 118 -10.35 -9.60 -29.43
CA LYS A 118 -11.55 -10.39 -29.69
C LYS A 118 -12.32 -9.85 -30.89
N ASN A 119 -12.77 -10.76 -31.73
CA ASN A 119 -13.59 -10.43 -32.89
C ASN A 119 -15.07 -10.18 -32.51
N GLU A 120 -15.86 -9.67 -33.47
CA GLU A 120 -17.27 -9.33 -33.26
C GLU A 120 -18.11 -10.53 -32.76
N GLU A 121 -17.90 -11.73 -33.31
CA GLU A 121 -18.66 -12.93 -32.93
C GLU A 121 -18.33 -13.38 -31.49
N GLU A 122 -17.06 -13.30 -31.10
CA GLU A 122 -16.66 -13.56 -29.71
C GLU A 122 -17.30 -12.54 -28.77
N LEU A 123 -17.28 -11.25 -29.14
CA LEU A 123 -17.85 -10.18 -28.32
C LEU A 123 -19.38 -10.27 -28.20
N LYS A 124 -20.10 -10.79 -29.21
CA LYS A 124 -21.54 -11.01 -29.11
C LYS A 124 -21.93 -12.00 -28.02
N ASN A 125 -21.09 -13.00 -27.78
CA ASN A 125 -21.38 -14.11 -26.87
C ASN A 125 -20.60 -14.04 -25.56
N ILE A 126 -19.71 -13.06 -25.40
CA ILE A 126 -18.82 -12.92 -24.25
C ILE A 126 -19.59 -12.72 -22.94
N ARG A 127 -19.11 -13.33 -21.87
CA ARG A 127 -19.59 -13.13 -20.49
C ARG A 127 -18.54 -12.40 -19.67
N ILE A 128 -18.85 -11.19 -19.27
CA ILE A 128 -17.94 -10.32 -18.49
C ILE A 128 -18.53 -10.12 -17.10
N ALA A 129 -17.70 -10.32 -16.08
CA ALA A 129 -18.08 -10.07 -14.70
C ALA A 129 -17.16 -9.08 -13.99
N ASP A 130 -17.76 -8.33 -13.05
CA ASP A 130 -17.03 -7.63 -11.98
C ASP A 130 -17.59 -8.13 -10.64
N ILE A 131 -16.75 -8.86 -9.89
CA ILE A 131 -17.14 -9.51 -8.64
C ILE A 131 -16.95 -8.63 -7.39
N SER A 132 -16.74 -7.33 -7.59
CA SER A 132 -16.70 -6.25 -6.60
C SER A 132 -17.08 -4.93 -7.27
N CYS A 133 -18.24 -4.93 -7.95
CA CYS A 133 -18.53 -3.96 -9.00
C CYS A 133 -18.72 -2.51 -8.52
N GLY A 134 -18.87 -2.26 -7.22
CA GLY A 134 -19.09 -0.93 -6.69
C GLY A 134 -20.29 -0.25 -7.36
N CYS A 135 -20.09 0.96 -7.86
CA CYS A 135 -21.11 1.70 -8.60
C CYS A 135 -21.15 1.40 -10.12
N GLY A 136 -20.48 0.33 -10.58
CA GLY A 136 -20.66 -0.22 -11.93
C GLY A 136 -19.77 0.39 -13.02
N GLY A 137 -18.69 1.08 -12.67
CA GLY A 137 -17.83 1.74 -13.66
C GLY A 137 -17.24 0.81 -14.71
N PHE A 138 -16.71 -0.37 -14.33
CA PHE A 138 -16.22 -1.38 -15.26
C PHE A 138 -17.33 -1.98 -16.13
N LEU A 139 -18.48 -2.27 -15.53
CA LEU A 139 -19.62 -2.86 -16.26
C LEU A 139 -20.20 -1.88 -17.28
N MET A 140 -20.24 -0.58 -16.95
CA MET A 140 -20.62 0.48 -17.89
C MET A 140 -19.68 0.53 -19.10
N ASP A 141 -18.37 0.58 -18.86
CA ASP A 141 -17.38 0.67 -19.93
C ASP A 141 -17.35 -0.61 -20.78
N ALA A 142 -17.54 -1.80 -20.16
CA ALA A 142 -17.67 -3.06 -20.87
C ALA A 142 -18.93 -3.13 -21.74
N SER A 143 -20.07 -2.63 -21.23
CA SER A 143 -21.32 -2.55 -22.00
C SER A 143 -21.16 -1.64 -23.22
N LEU A 144 -20.53 -0.49 -23.03
CA LEU A 144 -20.24 0.46 -24.10
C LEU A 144 -19.31 -0.17 -25.15
N TRP A 145 -18.28 -0.92 -24.72
CA TRP A 145 -17.37 -1.66 -25.61
C TRP A 145 -18.12 -2.66 -26.49
N ILE A 146 -18.96 -3.51 -25.89
CA ILE A 146 -19.73 -4.52 -26.62
C ILE A 146 -20.70 -3.84 -27.60
N HIS A 147 -21.46 -2.83 -27.14
CA HIS A 147 -22.39 -2.10 -27.98
C HIS A 147 -21.72 -1.54 -29.25
N HIS A 148 -20.59 -0.85 -29.09
CA HIS A 148 -19.85 -0.25 -30.21
C HIS A 148 -19.28 -1.26 -31.20
N HIS A 149 -18.83 -2.43 -30.74
CA HIS A 149 -18.16 -3.42 -31.59
C HIS A 149 -19.12 -4.45 -32.18
N THR A 150 -20.34 -4.58 -31.65
CA THR A 150 -21.27 -5.64 -32.07
C THR A 150 -22.61 -5.13 -32.57
N GLY A 151 -22.97 -3.89 -32.22
CA GLY A 151 -24.30 -3.33 -32.47
C GLY A 151 -25.41 -3.96 -31.63
N LYS A 152 -25.12 -4.83 -30.63
CA LYS A 152 -26.13 -5.36 -29.70
C LYS A 152 -26.80 -4.20 -28.94
N THR A 153 -28.07 -4.32 -28.67
CA THR A 153 -28.83 -3.41 -27.81
C THR A 153 -28.36 -3.55 -26.36
N TYR A 154 -28.54 -2.50 -25.56
CA TYR A 154 -28.23 -2.58 -24.12
C TYR A 154 -29.12 -3.59 -23.39
N ARG A 155 -30.35 -3.80 -23.84
CA ARG A 155 -31.25 -4.87 -23.36
C ARG A 155 -30.55 -6.24 -23.47
N GLU A 156 -30.01 -6.57 -24.64
CA GLU A 156 -29.33 -7.82 -24.90
C GLU A 156 -28.04 -7.92 -24.06
N ILE A 157 -27.26 -6.82 -24.02
CA ILE A 157 -25.96 -6.79 -23.29
C ILE A 157 -26.15 -7.03 -21.80
N PHE A 158 -27.10 -6.32 -21.16
CA PHE A 158 -27.33 -6.44 -19.72
C PHE A 158 -27.84 -7.81 -19.31
N LYS A 159 -28.58 -8.47 -20.19
CA LYS A 159 -29.14 -9.79 -19.97
C LYS A 159 -28.12 -10.91 -20.24
N GLU A 160 -27.29 -10.76 -21.28
CA GLU A 160 -26.50 -11.88 -21.82
C GLU A 160 -24.99 -11.73 -21.61
N ASN A 161 -24.47 -10.53 -21.42
CA ASN A 161 -23.04 -10.26 -21.46
C ASN A 161 -22.44 -9.73 -20.16
N ILE A 162 -23.23 -9.14 -19.24
CA ILE A 162 -22.74 -8.40 -18.09
C ILE A 162 -23.24 -8.97 -16.78
N TRP A 163 -22.31 -9.24 -15.83
CA TRP A 163 -22.59 -9.72 -14.48
C TRP A 163 -21.87 -8.87 -13.44
N GLY A 164 -22.51 -8.66 -12.29
CA GLY A 164 -21.91 -7.91 -11.20
C GLY A 164 -22.28 -8.45 -9.83
N ILE A 165 -21.30 -8.44 -8.92
CA ILE A 165 -21.52 -8.74 -7.51
C ILE A 165 -20.96 -7.60 -6.67
N ASP A 166 -21.72 -7.18 -5.68
CA ASP A 166 -21.23 -6.30 -4.61
C ASP A 166 -21.96 -6.66 -3.31
N ILE A 167 -21.28 -6.48 -2.18
CA ILE A 167 -21.85 -6.74 -0.85
C ILE A 167 -22.84 -5.64 -0.43
N GLN A 168 -22.76 -4.46 -1.05
CA GLN A 168 -23.54 -3.30 -0.69
C GLN A 168 -24.77 -3.13 -1.62
N ASP A 169 -25.96 -3.10 -1.03
CA ASP A 169 -27.20 -2.93 -1.76
C ASP A 169 -27.24 -1.60 -2.55
N TYR A 170 -26.77 -0.51 -1.95
CA TYR A 170 -26.68 0.78 -2.61
C TYR A 170 -25.74 0.78 -3.83
N SER A 171 -24.68 -0.03 -3.82
CA SER A 171 -23.77 -0.19 -4.96
C SER A 171 -24.49 -0.85 -6.14
N ILE A 172 -25.19 -1.93 -5.87
CA ILE A 172 -26.00 -2.64 -6.87
C ILE A 172 -27.08 -1.72 -7.45
N GLU A 173 -27.79 -0.96 -6.61
CA GLU A 173 -28.82 -0.02 -7.07
C GLU A 173 -28.21 1.09 -7.94
N ARG A 174 -27.06 1.65 -7.55
CA ARG A 174 -26.33 2.66 -8.36
C ARG A 174 -25.81 2.09 -9.68
N THR A 175 -25.35 0.84 -9.68
CA THR A 175 -24.95 0.14 -10.91
C THR A 175 -26.14 0.02 -11.86
N LYS A 176 -27.33 -0.40 -11.38
CA LYS A 176 -28.56 -0.44 -12.21
C LYS A 176 -28.92 0.93 -12.75
N ILE A 177 -28.86 1.97 -11.92
CA ILE A 177 -29.11 3.36 -12.34
C ILE A 177 -28.13 3.77 -13.45
N LEU A 178 -26.82 3.54 -13.25
CA LEU A 178 -25.79 3.92 -14.20
C LEU A 178 -25.95 3.25 -15.55
N LEU A 179 -26.21 1.94 -15.57
CA LEU A 179 -26.44 1.16 -16.79
C LEU A 179 -27.74 1.60 -17.49
N SER A 180 -28.83 1.83 -16.74
CA SER A 180 -30.08 2.33 -17.32
C SER A 180 -29.91 3.73 -17.90
N LEU A 181 -29.12 4.62 -17.27
CA LEU A 181 -28.84 5.96 -17.81
C LEU A 181 -27.94 5.91 -19.04
N LEU A 182 -27.00 4.95 -19.11
CA LEU A 182 -26.21 4.68 -20.31
C LEU A 182 -27.14 4.33 -21.49
N ALA A 183 -28.04 3.35 -21.31
CA ALA A 183 -28.99 2.93 -22.32
C ALA A 183 -29.95 4.10 -22.74
N LEU A 184 -30.48 4.84 -21.77
CA LEU A 184 -31.31 6.01 -22.01
C LEU A 184 -30.58 7.08 -22.83
N TYR A 185 -29.30 7.31 -22.56
CA TYR A 185 -28.48 8.29 -23.26
C TYR A 185 -28.34 7.95 -24.76
N ASP A 186 -28.29 6.68 -25.10
CA ASP A 186 -28.21 6.17 -26.48
C ASP A 186 -29.60 5.84 -27.06
N GLY A 187 -30.69 6.18 -26.36
CA GLY A 187 -32.07 6.13 -26.88
C GLY A 187 -32.87 4.89 -26.50
N GLU A 188 -32.35 3.98 -25.69
CA GLU A 188 -33.10 2.84 -25.15
C GLU A 188 -33.73 3.20 -23.79
N ASP A 189 -35.03 3.41 -23.77
CA ASP A 189 -35.80 3.84 -22.58
C ASP A 189 -36.85 2.79 -22.19
N GLU A 190 -36.40 1.85 -21.35
CA GLU A 190 -37.22 0.74 -20.87
C GLU A 190 -36.71 0.19 -19.52
N ASP A 191 -37.43 -0.76 -18.94
CA ASP A 191 -36.97 -1.51 -17.77
C ASP A 191 -36.10 -2.71 -18.22
N PHE A 192 -34.89 -2.81 -17.67
CA PHE A 192 -33.91 -3.84 -18.04
C PHE A 192 -33.85 -4.98 -17.04
N GLU A 193 -33.49 -6.17 -17.53
CA GLU A 193 -33.08 -7.30 -16.73
C GLU A 193 -31.56 -7.24 -16.53
N PHE A 194 -31.11 -7.40 -15.29
CA PHE A 194 -29.68 -7.33 -14.93
C PHE A 194 -29.24 -8.59 -14.19
N ASN A 195 -28.04 -9.08 -14.49
CA ASN A 195 -27.38 -10.12 -13.71
C ASN A 195 -26.51 -9.48 -12.60
N LEU A 196 -27.15 -8.74 -11.71
CA LEU A 196 -26.51 -8.02 -10.61
C LEU A 196 -26.98 -8.56 -9.27
N LEU A 197 -26.05 -8.99 -8.43
CA LEU A 197 -26.31 -9.64 -7.15
C LEU A 197 -25.74 -8.86 -5.98
N CYS A 198 -26.57 -8.62 -4.97
CA CYS A 198 -26.14 -8.14 -3.66
C CYS A 198 -25.73 -9.33 -2.79
N LYS A 199 -24.46 -9.71 -2.81
CA LYS A 199 -23.92 -10.88 -2.13
C LYS A 199 -22.48 -10.65 -1.67
N ASP A 200 -22.07 -11.34 -0.60
CA ASP A 200 -20.66 -11.42 -0.23
C ASP A 200 -19.93 -12.37 -1.20
N THR A 201 -19.01 -11.83 -1.98
CA THR A 201 -18.21 -12.58 -2.94
C THR A 201 -17.37 -13.70 -2.28
N LEU A 202 -17.02 -13.56 -0.99
CA LEU A 202 -16.30 -14.60 -0.27
C LEU A 202 -17.12 -15.90 -0.10
N ASP A 203 -18.44 -15.79 -0.08
CA ASP A 203 -19.36 -16.94 0.07
C ASP A 203 -19.89 -17.44 -1.28
N TYR A 204 -19.69 -16.65 -2.34
CA TYR A 204 -20.32 -16.90 -3.62
C TYR A 204 -19.53 -17.91 -4.47
N ARG A 205 -20.25 -18.79 -5.20
CA ARG A 205 -19.69 -19.75 -6.13
C ARG A 205 -20.41 -19.65 -7.48
N CYS A 206 -19.72 -19.99 -8.57
CA CYS A 206 -20.29 -19.91 -9.92
C CYS A 206 -21.60 -20.70 -10.06
N GLU A 207 -21.71 -21.81 -9.38
CA GLU A 207 -22.88 -22.70 -9.36
C GLU A 207 -24.16 -22.00 -8.86
N ASP A 208 -23.99 -20.89 -8.12
CA ASP A 208 -25.13 -20.12 -7.58
C ASP A 208 -25.82 -19.26 -8.66
N TRP A 209 -25.21 -19.04 -9.85
CA TRP A 209 -25.80 -18.27 -10.94
C TRP A 209 -26.75 -19.10 -11.82
N ASP A 210 -26.31 -20.27 -12.23
CA ASP A 210 -27.06 -21.21 -13.08
C ASP A 210 -26.35 -22.58 -13.05
N ASN A 211 -27.11 -23.68 -12.99
CA ASN A 211 -26.60 -25.04 -13.02
C ASN A 211 -25.90 -25.43 -14.35
N GLN A 212 -26.00 -24.60 -15.39
CA GLN A 212 -25.33 -24.80 -16.69
C GLN A 212 -24.14 -23.86 -16.89
N TYR A 213 -23.71 -23.17 -15.86
CA TYR A 213 -22.70 -22.12 -15.95
C TYR A 213 -21.28 -22.68 -16.14
N ALA A 214 -20.67 -22.38 -17.30
CA ALA A 214 -19.33 -22.84 -17.68
C ALA A 214 -18.18 -21.88 -17.24
N GLY A 215 -18.47 -20.84 -16.48
CA GLY A 215 -17.52 -19.79 -16.07
C GLY A 215 -17.60 -18.53 -16.96
N PHE A 216 -16.94 -17.45 -16.50
CA PHE A 216 -16.84 -16.19 -17.22
C PHE A 216 -15.70 -16.21 -18.24
N ASP A 217 -15.89 -15.55 -19.39
CA ASP A 217 -14.83 -15.34 -20.36
C ASP A 217 -13.85 -14.26 -19.90
N VAL A 218 -14.36 -13.25 -19.19
CA VAL A 218 -13.56 -12.15 -18.66
C VAL A 218 -14.07 -11.75 -17.28
N ILE A 219 -13.14 -11.61 -16.35
CA ILE A 219 -13.39 -10.95 -15.07
C ILE A 219 -12.50 -9.71 -15.01
N VAL A 220 -13.13 -8.56 -14.73
CA VAL A 220 -12.43 -7.29 -14.51
C VAL A 220 -12.83 -6.71 -13.16
N GLY A 221 -12.05 -5.79 -12.62
CA GLY A 221 -12.49 -5.13 -11.40
C GLY A 221 -11.35 -4.48 -10.60
N ASN A 222 -11.76 -3.95 -9.47
CA ASN A 222 -10.90 -3.36 -8.44
C ASN A 222 -11.28 -3.98 -7.09
N PRO A 223 -10.67 -5.10 -6.67
CA PRO A 223 -10.97 -5.76 -5.40
C PRO A 223 -10.84 -4.84 -4.19
N PRO A 224 -11.61 -5.05 -3.10
CA PRO A 224 -11.66 -4.15 -1.95
C PRO A 224 -10.36 -4.10 -1.15
N TYR A 225 -9.82 -2.89 -0.86
CA TYR A 225 -8.56 -2.69 -0.13
C TYR A 225 -8.81 -2.52 1.38
N VAL A 226 -9.20 -3.60 2.06
CA VAL A 226 -9.38 -3.62 3.51
C VAL A 226 -8.22 -4.35 4.17
N CYS A 227 -7.50 -3.63 5.03
CA CYS A 227 -6.38 -4.19 5.78
C CYS A 227 -6.88 -5.26 6.78
N SER A 228 -6.14 -6.36 6.92
CA SER A 228 -6.49 -7.49 7.80
C SER A 228 -6.93 -7.06 9.20
N ARG A 229 -6.24 -6.10 9.82
CA ARG A 229 -6.58 -5.59 11.18
C ARG A 229 -7.96 -4.95 11.30
N ASN A 230 -8.59 -4.59 10.18
CA ASN A 230 -9.91 -3.94 10.11
C ASN A 230 -11.02 -4.93 9.72
N LEU A 231 -10.68 -6.19 9.43
CA LEU A 231 -11.64 -7.23 9.09
C LEU A 231 -12.38 -7.74 10.32
N SER A 232 -13.64 -8.14 10.15
CA SER A 232 -14.42 -8.78 11.18
C SER A 232 -13.90 -10.20 11.48
N ALA A 233 -14.25 -10.75 12.65
CA ALA A 233 -13.95 -12.14 12.99
C ALA A 233 -14.60 -13.13 12.01
N GLU A 234 -15.79 -12.82 11.52
CA GLU A 234 -16.49 -13.60 10.50
C GLU A 234 -15.71 -13.61 9.18
N THR A 235 -15.30 -12.43 8.67
CA THR A 235 -14.49 -12.32 7.46
C THR A 235 -13.18 -13.10 7.61
N HIS A 236 -12.49 -12.97 8.74
CA HIS A 236 -11.29 -13.76 9.02
C HIS A 236 -11.54 -15.28 8.98
N ALA A 237 -12.71 -15.75 9.41
CA ALA A 237 -13.06 -17.17 9.34
C ALA A 237 -13.23 -17.62 7.88
N LYS A 238 -13.90 -16.81 7.03
CA LYS A 238 -14.08 -17.07 5.60
C LYS A 238 -12.74 -17.12 4.86
N LEU A 239 -11.80 -16.22 5.17
CA LEU A 239 -10.47 -16.19 4.51
C LEU A 239 -9.69 -17.50 4.67
N LYS A 240 -9.90 -18.26 5.74
CA LYS A 240 -9.20 -19.54 5.97
C LYS A 240 -9.55 -20.63 4.95
N SER A 241 -10.65 -20.50 4.22
CA SER A 241 -11.05 -21.46 3.18
C SER A 241 -10.28 -21.29 1.86
N PHE A 242 -9.58 -20.16 1.69
CA PHE A 242 -8.84 -19.85 0.47
C PHE A 242 -7.36 -20.22 0.62
N GLU A 243 -6.84 -20.98 -0.34
CA GLU A 243 -5.42 -21.37 -0.38
C GLU A 243 -4.50 -20.15 -0.37
N VAL A 244 -4.84 -19.12 -1.16
CA VAL A 244 -4.07 -17.88 -1.28
C VAL A 244 -4.01 -17.06 0.01
N CYS A 245 -4.83 -17.38 1.01
CA CYS A 245 -4.88 -16.73 2.31
C CYS A 245 -4.15 -17.50 3.42
N SER A 246 -3.40 -18.56 3.09
CA SER A 246 -2.75 -19.43 4.09
C SER A 246 -1.49 -18.84 4.73
N SER A 247 -1.04 -17.64 4.34
CA SER A 247 0.16 -17.00 4.89
C SER A 247 -0.09 -15.64 5.52
N GLY A 248 0.56 -15.38 6.65
CA GLY A 248 0.52 -14.09 7.34
C GLY A 248 -0.86 -13.66 7.83
N HIS A 249 -1.19 -12.41 7.60
CA HIS A 249 -2.50 -11.79 7.88
C HIS A 249 -3.02 -11.16 6.58
N PRO A 250 -3.69 -11.92 5.71
CA PRO A 250 -4.09 -11.47 4.38
C PRO A 250 -5.09 -10.33 4.45
N ASP A 251 -4.89 -9.32 3.59
CA ASP A 251 -5.84 -8.25 3.34
C ASP A 251 -6.97 -8.77 2.43
N LEU A 252 -8.10 -8.07 2.41
CA LEU A 252 -9.33 -8.55 1.76
C LEU A 252 -9.20 -8.76 0.24
N TYR A 253 -8.31 -8.06 -0.45
CA TYR A 253 -8.12 -8.23 -1.91
C TYR A 253 -7.49 -9.59 -2.29
N ILE A 254 -6.80 -10.25 -1.36
CA ILE A 254 -6.05 -11.49 -1.62
C ILE A 254 -6.94 -12.64 -2.11
N PRO A 255 -8.06 -13.00 -1.44
CA PRO A 255 -8.90 -14.11 -1.91
C PRO A 255 -9.54 -13.85 -3.28
N PHE A 256 -9.69 -12.59 -3.70
CA PHE A 256 -10.29 -12.26 -4.99
C PHE A 256 -9.46 -12.77 -6.18
N PHE A 257 -8.17 -12.97 -6.04
CA PHE A 257 -7.37 -13.66 -7.05
C PHE A 257 -7.83 -15.10 -7.30
N GLN A 258 -7.98 -15.87 -6.22
CA GLN A 258 -8.41 -17.27 -6.32
C GLN A 258 -9.86 -17.35 -6.79
N ILE A 259 -10.76 -16.57 -6.20
CA ILE A 259 -12.18 -16.53 -6.56
C ILE A 259 -12.33 -16.22 -8.06
N ALA A 260 -11.65 -15.18 -8.55
CA ALA A 260 -11.72 -14.83 -9.97
C ALA A 260 -11.22 -15.98 -10.87
N VAL A 261 -10.08 -16.60 -10.55
CA VAL A 261 -9.55 -17.72 -11.33
C VAL A 261 -10.50 -18.92 -11.32
N GLU A 262 -11.14 -19.21 -10.18
CA GLU A 262 -12.15 -20.28 -10.07
C GLU A 262 -13.43 -19.97 -10.84
N MET A 263 -13.82 -18.69 -10.91
CA MET A 263 -15.01 -18.22 -11.64
C MET A 263 -14.78 -18.06 -13.16
N LEU A 264 -13.56 -18.01 -13.63
CA LEU A 264 -13.22 -18.02 -15.06
C LEU A 264 -13.43 -19.40 -15.69
N ASN A 265 -13.91 -19.44 -16.92
CA ASN A 265 -13.84 -20.64 -17.75
C ASN A 265 -12.37 -20.96 -18.12
N ASP A 266 -12.13 -22.08 -18.81
CA ASP A 266 -10.76 -22.55 -19.10
C ASP A 266 -10.00 -21.68 -20.11
N THR A 267 -10.70 -20.78 -20.84
CA THR A 267 -10.11 -19.83 -21.78
C THR A 267 -10.25 -18.39 -21.29
N GLY A 268 -10.62 -18.22 -20.03
CA GLY A 268 -10.98 -16.94 -19.46
C GLY A 268 -9.78 -16.06 -19.11
N ARG A 269 -10.03 -14.76 -19.06
CA ARG A 269 -9.05 -13.71 -18.75
C ARG A 269 -9.43 -12.92 -17.51
N LEU A 270 -8.44 -12.61 -16.69
CA LEU A 270 -8.57 -11.71 -15.54
C LEU A 270 -7.86 -10.38 -15.81
N GLY A 271 -8.52 -9.28 -15.50
CA GLY A 271 -7.93 -7.93 -15.52
C GLY A 271 -8.27 -7.15 -14.26
N TYR A 272 -7.32 -6.99 -13.35
CA TYR A 272 -7.50 -6.27 -12.09
C TYR A 272 -6.58 -5.06 -11.99
N ILE A 273 -7.09 -3.97 -11.39
CA ILE A 273 -6.23 -3.07 -10.64
C ILE A 273 -6.25 -3.51 -9.18
N THR A 274 -5.09 -3.73 -8.58
CA THR A 274 -4.99 -4.26 -7.22
C THR A 274 -3.74 -3.74 -6.51
N MET A 275 -3.63 -3.99 -5.21
CA MET A 275 -2.43 -3.61 -4.44
C MET A 275 -1.23 -4.45 -4.89
N ASN A 276 -0.08 -3.81 -5.13
CA ASN A 276 1.16 -4.50 -5.50
C ASN A 276 1.87 -5.14 -4.29
N THR A 277 1.36 -4.95 -3.07
CA THR A 277 1.98 -5.44 -1.84
C THR A 277 2.10 -6.97 -1.78
N PHE A 278 1.23 -7.73 -2.49
CA PHE A 278 1.35 -9.18 -2.57
C PHE A 278 2.67 -9.64 -3.20
N LEU A 279 3.28 -8.82 -4.04
CA LEU A 279 4.56 -9.15 -4.68
C LEU A 279 5.68 -9.38 -3.65
N ARG A 280 5.66 -8.70 -2.51
CA ARG A 280 6.78 -8.72 -1.55
C ARG A 280 6.42 -9.03 -0.11
N SER A 281 5.16 -8.84 0.28
CA SER A 281 4.75 -9.03 1.68
C SER A 281 4.71 -10.51 2.08
N ILE A 282 4.80 -10.75 3.39
CA ILE A 282 4.55 -12.07 3.99
C ILE A 282 3.13 -12.54 3.67
N ASN A 283 2.17 -11.63 3.66
CA ASN A 283 0.76 -11.91 3.36
C ASN A 283 0.54 -12.40 1.90
N GLY A 284 1.47 -12.05 1.00
CA GLY A 284 1.43 -12.44 -0.41
C GLY A 284 2.08 -13.78 -0.74
N ARG A 285 2.74 -14.47 0.22
CA ARG A 285 3.44 -15.73 -0.03
C ARG A 285 2.57 -16.79 -0.68
N ALA A 286 1.39 -17.01 -0.10
CA ALA A 286 0.47 -18.01 -0.61
C ALA A 286 -0.05 -17.68 -2.02
N VAL A 287 -0.30 -16.40 -2.32
CA VAL A 287 -0.67 -15.92 -3.68
C VAL A 287 0.46 -16.19 -4.67
N ARG A 288 1.69 -15.83 -4.33
CA ARG A 288 2.85 -16.06 -5.19
C ARG A 288 3.03 -17.55 -5.47
N ASN A 289 3.00 -18.39 -4.42
CA ASN A 289 3.09 -19.85 -4.57
C ASN A 289 1.94 -20.42 -5.41
N TYR A 290 0.72 -19.90 -5.24
CA TYR A 290 -0.43 -20.31 -6.06
C TYR A 290 -0.15 -20.06 -7.55
N PHE A 291 0.33 -18.88 -7.92
CA PHE A 291 0.61 -18.55 -9.31
C PHE A 291 1.85 -19.27 -9.86
N SER A 292 2.94 -19.39 -9.08
CA SER A 292 4.15 -20.15 -9.48
C SER A 292 3.85 -21.62 -9.78
N ARG A 293 2.92 -22.24 -9.04
CA ARG A 293 2.49 -23.64 -9.29
C ARG A 293 1.54 -23.77 -10.48
N LYS A 294 0.61 -22.82 -10.62
CA LYS A 294 -0.40 -22.86 -11.69
C LYS A 294 0.17 -22.44 -13.04
N LYS A 295 1.21 -21.62 -13.05
CA LYS A 295 1.92 -21.16 -14.25
C LYS A 295 0.99 -20.56 -15.33
N TYR A 296 -0.04 -19.83 -14.92
CA TYR A 296 -0.85 -19.08 -15.88
C TYR A 296 -0.01 -18.02 -16.58
N ALA A 297 -0.39 -17.65 -17.81
CA ALA A 297 0.21 -16.50 -18.47
C ALA A 297 -0.16 -15.21 -17.75
N ILE A 298 0.78 -14.65 -17.00
CA ILE A 298 0.58 -13.46 -16.17
C ILE A 298 1.36 -12.28 -16.75
N SER A 299 0.73 -11.10 -16.78
CA SER A 299 1.43 -9.84 -16.99
C SER A 299 1.04 -8.80 -15.94
N ILE A 300 2.04 -8.07 -15.44
CA ILE A 300 1.90 -7.07 -14.37
C ILE A 300 2.45 -5.74 -14.84
N VAL A 301 1.68 -4.65 -14.67
CA VAL A 301 2.16 -3.27 -14.81
C VAL A 301 2.18 -2.65 -13.42
N ASP A 302 3.37 -2.49 -12.86
CA ASP A 302 3.56 -1.99 -11.49
C ASP A 302 3.72 -0.47 -11.50
N PHE A 303 2.81 0.23 -10.84
CA PHE A 303 2.89 1.69 -10.69
C PHE A 303 3.90 2.13 -9.63
N ARG A 304 4.52 1.20 -8.91
CA ARG A 304 5.52 1.50 -7.87
C ARG A 304 5.00 2.51 -6.84
N GLY A 305 5.64 3.68 -6.80
CA GLY A 305 5.27 4.79 -5.92
C GLY A 305 4.23 5.75 -6.48
N TYR A 306 3.87 5.62 -7.77
CA TYR A 306 2.88 6.48 -8.39
C TYR A 306 1.49 6.23 -7.81
N GLN A 307 0.79 7.31 -7.46
CA GLN A 307 -0.54 7.23 -6.86
C GLN A 307 -1.61 7.31 -7.94
N VAL A 308 -2.18 6.16 -8.29
CA VAL A 308 -3.29 6.06 -9.25
C VAL A 308 -4.56 6.67 -8.67
N PHE A 309 -4.74 6.60 -7.35
CA PHE A 309 -5.93 7.06 -6.64
C PHE A 309 -5.66 8.36 -5.89
N ASP A 310 -6.46 9.39 -6.14
CA ASP A 310 -6.30 10.72 -5.50
C ASP A 310 -6.53 10.72 -3.97
N SER A 311 -7.20 9.72 -3.43
CA SER A 311 -7.73 9.75 -2.04
C SER A 311 -7.05 8.82 -1.06
N LYS A 312 -6.12 7.97 -1.49
CA LYS A 312 -5.42 7.00 -0.64
C LYS A 312 -3.96 6.83 -1.11
N ASN A 313 -3.04 6.80 -0.18
CA ASN A 313 -1.67 6.37 -0.44
C ASN A 313 -1.65 4.83 -0.61
N THR A 314 -2.06 4.36 -1.78
CA THR A 314 -2.07 2.94 -2.13
C THR A 314 -1.12 2.68 -3.29
N TYR A 315 -0.26 1.69 -3.11
CA TYR A 315 0.65 1.23 -4.15
C TYR A 315 -0.01 0.11 -4.92
N THR A 316 -0.24 0.32 -6.20
CA THR A 316 -1.06 -0.57 -7.04
C THR A 316 -0.32 -1.06 -8.28
N CYS A 317 -0.87 -2.10 -8.88
CA CYS A 317 -0.48 -2.61 -10.18
C CYS A 317 -1.72 -3.01 -10.99
N LEU A 318 -1.58 -3.05 -12.31
CA LEU A 318 -2.49 -3.80 -13.16
C LEU A 318 -2.01 -5.24 -13.19
N PHE A 319 -2.91 -6.15 -12.93
CA PHE A 319 -2.65 -7.57 -12.94
C PHE A 319 -3.52 -8.21 -14.01
N TYR A 320 -2.90 -8.87 -14.97
CA TYR A 320 -3.57 -9.60 -16.04
C TYR A 320 -3.21 -11.06 -15.96
N LEU A 321 -4.18 -11.94 -16.20
CA LEU A 321 -3.98 -13.37 -16.28
C LEU A 321 -4.81 -13.92 -17.44
N ASP A 322 -4.20 -14.75 -18.26
CA ASP A 322 -4.88 -15.57 -19.26
C ASP A 322 -4.82 -17.04 -18.80
N LYS A 323 -5.99 -17.61 -18.51
CA LYS A 323 -6.11 -18.97 -17.96
C LYS A 323 -5.89 -20.04 -19.03
N HIS A 324 -6.10 -19.68 -20.30
CA HIS A 324 -5.94 -20.59 -21.45
C HIS A 324 -4.49 -21.07 -21.63
N TYR A 325 -3.54 -20.18 -21.35
CA TYR A 325 -2.13 -20.47 -21.56
C TYR A 325 -1.40 -20.77 -20.26
N THR A 326 -0.58 -21.81 -20.28
CA THR A 326 0.47 -22.00 -19.27
C THR A 326 1.77 -21.41 -19.79
N ALA A 327 2.51 -20.72 -18.92
CA ALA A 327 3.79 -20.11 -19.25
C ALA A 327 4.83 -20.41 -18.17
N ASP A 328 6.06 -20.66 -18.58
CA ASP A 328 7.18 -20.78 -17.64
C ASP A 328 7.68 -19.41 -17.14
N ASP A 329 7.27 -18.36 -17.82
CA ASP A 329 7.66 -16.98 -17.57
C ASP A 329 6.46 -16.08 -17.34
N MET A 330 6.66 -15.00 -16.58
CA MET A 330 5.70 -13.91 -16.46
C MET A 330 6.23 -12.65 -17.12
N GLN A 331 5.32 -11.75 -17.51
CA GLN A 331 5.64 -10.44 -18.07
C GLN A 331 5.53 -9.36 -16.99
N TYR A 332 6.53 -8.51 -16.86
CA TYR A 332 6.53 -7.42 -15.87
C TYR A 332 6.97 -6.10 -16.49
N ALA A 333 6.24 -5.04 -16.21
CA ALA A 333 6.56 -3.68 -16.60
C ALA A 333 6.40 -2.71 -15.44
N VAL A 334 7.16 -1.62 -15.47
CA VAL A 334 7.06 -0.50 -14.52
C VAL A 334 6.45 0.71 -15.22
N ASN A 335 5.50 1.37 -14.55
CA ASN A 335 4.87 2.60 -15.04
C ASN A 335 4.74 3.64 -13.91
N GLU A 336 5.83 4.32 -13.59
CA GLU A 336 5.88 5.33 -12.54
C GLU A 336 5.27 6.69 -12.94
N GLN A 337 4.87 6.86 -14.20
CA GLN A 337 4.26 8.09 -14.70
C GLN A 337 2.73 8.01 -14.78
N GLY A 338 2.16 6.80 -14.70
CA GLY A 338 0.73 6.57 -14.79
C GLY A 338 0.13 6.77 -16.19
N ASN A 339 0.96 6.93 -17.22
CA ASN A 339 0.51 7.02 -18.59
C ASN A 339 0.26 5.61 -19.15
N LEU A 340 -1.00 5.30 -19.46
CA LEU A 340 -1.43 3.98 -19.97
C LEU A 340 -1.74 4.00 -21.47
N SER A 341 -1.52 5.13 -22.15
CA SER A 341 -1.74 5.29 -23.60
C SER A 341 -0.52 4.91 -24.44
N ASP A 342 0.66 4.82 -23.82
CA ASP A 342 1.91 4.52 -24.51
C ASP A 342 2.16 3.00 -24.55
N ASP A 343 3.03 2.56 -25.46
CA ASP A 343 3.48 1.18 -25.51
C ASP A 343 4.19 0.79 -24.21
N ILE A 344 3.68 -0.24 -23.55
CA ILE A 344 4.25 -0.76 -22.30
C ILE A 344 5.28 -1.84 -22.65
N TYR A 345 6.53 -1.60 -22.28
CA TYR A 345 7.63 -2.56 -22.48
C TYR A 345 7.72 -3.53 -21.31
N TYR A 346 7.53 -4.80 -21.59
CA TYR A 346 7.58 -5.86 -20.59
C TYR A 346 8.95 -6.55 -20.58
N SER A 347 9.47 -6.79 -19.37
CA SER A 347 10.56 -7.74 -19.13
C SER A 347 9.95 -9.13 -18.90
N THR A 348 10.62 -10.16 -19.43
CA THR A 348 10.23 -11.56 -19.21
C THR A 348 11.01 -12.12 -18.03
N ILE A 349 10.30 -12.71 -17.05
CA ILE A 349 10.88 -13.21 -15.81
C ILE A 349 10.45 -14.66 -15.61
N PRO A 350 11.41 -15.62 -15.52
CA PRO A 350 11.09 -17.02 -15.30
C PRO A 350 10.49 -17.26 -13.91
N PHE A 351 9.38 -17.99 -13.80
CA PHE A 351 8.82 -18.39 -12.50
C PHE A 351 9.81 -19.19 -11.65
N ALA A 352 10.64 -20.02 -12.30
CA ALA A 352 11.66 -20.82 -11.63
C ALA A 352 12.76 -19.99 -10.92
N ALA A 353 12.93 -18.72 -11.31
CA ALA A 353 13.89 -17.80 -10.72
C ALA A 353 13.29 -16.93 -9.61
N LEU A 354 11.98 -17.04 -9.36
CA LEU A 354 11.27 -16.28 -8.34
C LEU A 354 11.26 -17.03 -7.00
N ASP A 355 11.39 -16.27 -5.91
CA ASP A 355 11.30 -16.80 -4.54
C ASP A 355 9.98 -16.38 -3.91
N ASP A 356 9.04 -17.33 -3.80
CA ASP A 356 7.71 -17.07 -3.23
C ASP A 356 7.77 -16.70 -1.74
N GLU A 357 8.74 -17.20 -0.99
CA GLU A 357 8.91 -16.94 0.43
C GLU A 357 9.55 -15.56 0.70
N LYS A 358 10.61 -15.24 -0.04
CA LYS A 358 11.30 -13.96 0.05
C LYS A 358 10.47 -12.80 -0.50
N GLY A 359 9.75 -13.06 -1.59
CA GLY A 359 9.01 -12.08 -2.39
C GLY A 359 9.57 -11.94 -3.80
N TRP A 360 8.72 -11.56 -4.73
CA TRP A 360 9.07 -11.36 -6.13
C TRP A 360 9.71 -9.99 -6.34
N ALA A 361 11.04 -9.97 -6.52
CA ALA A 361 11.80 -8.78 -6.86
C ALA A 361 11.83 -8.61 -8.38
N LEU A 362 10.78 -8.05 -8.95
CA LEU A 362 10.57 -8.05 -10.40
C LEU A 362 11.26 -6.88 -11.12
N ASN A 363 11.49 -5.76 -10.43
CA ASN A 363 12.12 -4.59 -11.04
C ASN A 363 13.64 -4.77 -11.13
N ASN A 364 14.23 -4.49 -12.30
CA ASN A 364 15.65 -4.72 -12.58
C ASN A 364 16.09 -6.15 -12.15
N PHE A 365 15.30 -7.14 -12.51
CA PHE A 365 15.42 -8.51 -12.03
C PHE A 365 16.82 -9.08 -12.22
N ASP A 366 17.41 -8.96 -13.41
CA ASP A 366 18.74 -9.49 -13.74
C ASP A 366 19.84 -8.83 -12.89
N GLU A 367 19.83 -7.50 -12.78
CA GLU A 367 20.80 -6.76 -11.97
C GLU A 367 20.66 -7.08 -10.48
N THR A 368 19.44 -7.13 -9.99
CA THR A 368 19.13 -7.50 -8.59
C THR A 368 19.64 -8.89 -8.25
N THR A 369 19.30 -9.87 -9.08
CA THR A 369 19.70 -11.27 -8.90
C THR A 369 21.22 -11.41 -8.94
N ALA A 370 21.85 -10.69 -9.84
CA ALA A 370 23.30 -10.66 -9.96
C ALA A 370 23.98 -10.10 -8.69
N ILE A 371 23.48 -8.97 -8.17
CA ILE A 371 24.00 -8.37 -6.93
C ILE A 371 23.82 -9.33 -5.75
N GLU A 372 22.67 -9.97 -5.62
CA GLU A 372 22.37 -10.90 -4.51
C GLU A 372 23.19 -12.20 -4.57
N ALA A 373 23.68 -12.58 -5.75
CA ALA A 373 24.55 -13.75 -5.94
C ALA A 373 26.03 -13.51 -5.60
N VAL A 374 26.43 -12.26 -5.36
CA VAL A 374 27.82 -11.90 -5.05
C VAL A 374 28.16 -12.26 -3.60
N GLY A 375 29.22 -12.99 -3.39
CA GLY A 375 29.90 -13.22 -2.10
C GLY A 375 28.98 -13.59 -0.93
N ILE A 376 29.01 -12.81 0.14
CA ILE A 376 28.27 -13.05 1.39
C ILE A 376 27.09 -12.05 1.50
N GLN A 377 25.91 -12.51 1.90
CA GLN A 377 24.78 -11.60 2.09
C GLN A 377 25.00 -10.67 3.31
N ILE A 378 24.52 -9.43 3.22
CA ILE A 378 24.66 -8.42 4.29
C ILE A 378 24.24 -8.96 5.66
N LYS A 379 23.16 -9.74 5.74
CA LYS A 379 22.68 -10.32 7.02
C LYS A 379 23.70 -11.22 7.71
N ASP A 380 24.57 -11.89 6.93
CA ASP A 380 25.59 -12.81 7.41
C ASP A 380 26.94 -12.10 7.59
N TYR A 381 27.16 -11.00 6.85
CA TYR A 381 28.35 -10.16 6.96
C TYR A 381 28.31 -9.24 8.20
N CYS A 382 27.22 -8.48 8.38
CA CYS A 382 26.96 -7.62 9.52
C CYS A 382 25.49 -7.64 9.90
N PRO A 383 25.10 -8.20 11.05
CA PRO A 383 23.71 -8.19 11.48
C PRO A 383 23.23 -6.76 11.79
N SER A 384 22.00 -6.44 11.39
CA SER A 384 21.36 -5.16 11.70
C SER A 384 20.48 -5.24 12.95
N ARG A 385 20.41 -4.15 13.71
CA ARG A 385 19.54 -4.00 14.87
C ARG A 385 18.72 -2.73 14.81
N HIS A 386 17.49 -2.82 15.27
CA HIS A 386 16.65 -1.66 15.54
C HIS A 386 17.11 -0.95 16.81
N GLY A 387 16.83 0.35 16.89
CA GLY A 387 17.03 1.13 18.11
C GLY A 387 16.12 0.69 19.26
N ILE A 388 16.32 1.30 20.44
CA ILE A 388 15.45 1.10 21.59
C ILE A 388 14.02 1.53 21.27
N ALA A 389 13.05 0.91 21.95
CA ALA A 389 11.65 1.22 21.77
C ALA A 389 10.97 1.55 23.11
N THR A 390 10.97 2.81 23.47
CA THR A 390 10.34 3.32 24.72
C THR A 390 8.82 3.23 24.69
N LEU A 391 8.22 3.32 23.49
CA LEU A 391 6.80 3.54 23.23
C LEU A 391 6.25 4.85 23.85
N SER A 392 7.15 5.77 24.23
CA SER A 392 6.85 7.11 24.72
C SER A 392 8.10 7.97 24.61
N ASN A 393 8.62 8.17 23.39
CA ASN A 393 9.88 8.87 23.17
C ASN A 393 9.88 10.26 23.82
N ASP A 394 8.79 11.03 23.69
CA ASP A 394 8.66 12.37 24.25
C ASP A 394 8.77 12.41 25.79
N THR A 395 8.59 11.26 26.47
CA THR A 395 8.79 11.16 27.92
C THR A 395 10.24 10.83 28.30
N TYR A 396 10.93 10.04 27.47
CA TYR A 396 12.26 9.53 27.84
C TYR A 396 13.41 10.25 27.13
N ILE A 397 13.19 10.76 25.91
CA ILE A 397 14.22 11.30 25.04
C ILE A 397 14.05 12.83 24.97
N PHE A 398 15.15 13.55 25.19
CA PHE A 398 15.13 15.00 25.19
C PHE A 398 16.49 15.58 24.80
N LYS A 399 16.48 16.79 24.25
CA LYS A 399 17.68 17.62 24.13
C LYS A 399 17.74 18.50 25.37
N PRO A 400 18.81 18.44 26.19
CA PRO A 400 18.91 19.27 27.38
C PRO A 400 18.85 20.76 27.04
N VAL A 401 18.07 21.50 27.78
CA VAL A 401 18.07 22.98 27.68
C VAL A 401 19.40 23.55 28.20
N THR A 402 19.90 22.95 29.28
CA THR A 402 21.23 23.13 29.84
C THR A 402 21.63 21.84 30.54
N GLU A 403 22.94 21.63 30.74
CA GLU A 403 23.47 20.56 31.58
C GLU A 403 24.63 21.08 32.44
N ASP A 404 24.81 20.47 33.60
CA ASP A 404 25.96 20.61 34.47
C ASP A 404 26.50 19.21 34.84
N GLU A 405 27.47 19.16 35.76
CA GLU A 405 28.08 17.89 36.16
C GLU A 405 27.12 16.87 36.81
N ILE A 406 25.99 17.36 37.36
CA ILE A 406 25.03 16.55 38.13
C ILE A 406 23.73 16.34 37.37
N TYR A 407 23.24 17.37 36.68
CA TYR A 407 21.91 17.39 36.09
C TYR A 407 21.87 17.76 34.60
N CYS A 408 21.12 16.99 33.86
CA CYS A 408 20.62 17.34 32.53
C CYS A 408 19.21 17.94 32.69
N PHE A 409 18.98 19.19 32.26
CA PHE A 409 17.69 19.86 32.43
C PHE A 409 16.78 19.60 31.24
N LEU A 410 15.68 18.91 31.53
CA LEU A 410 14.60 18.61 30.59
C LEU A 410 13.47 19.63 30.76
N GLU A 411 12.94 20.15 29.63
CA GLU A 411 11.72 20.98 29.64
C GLU A 411 10.54 20.18 29.07
N SER A 412 9.45 20.13 29.83
CA SER A 412 8.23 19.45 29.38
C SER A 412 7.01 20.17 29.97
N ASP A 413 6.02 20.49 29.11
CA ASP A 413 4.79 21.20 29.47
C ASP A 413 5.06 22.56 30.18
N GLY A 414 6.12 23.26 29.76
CA GLY A 414 6.54 24.54 30.34
C GLY A 414 7.19 24.40 31.73
N VAL A 415 7.48 23.18 32.18
CA VAL A 415 8.15 22.93 33.46
C VAL A 415 9.56 22.38 33.19
N ARG A 416 10.55 22.93 33.91
CA ARG A 416 11.94 22.48 33.83
C ARG A 416 12.23 21.48 34.93
N TYR A 417 12.68 20.28 34.53
CA TYR A 417 13.00 19.18 35.42
C TYR A 417 14.50 18.91 35.42
N PRO A 418 15.18 18.91 36.55
CA PRO A 418 16.55 18.42 36.68
C PRO A 418 16.52 16.88 36.68
N ILE A 419 17.23 16.27 35.75
CA ILE A 419 17.38 14.81 35.66
C ILE A 419 18.83 14.48 35.95
N GLU A 420 19.11 13.56 36.86
CA GLU A 420 20.47 13.16 37.19
C GLU A 420 21.21 12.65 35.95
N CYS A 421 22.41 13.18 35.67
CA CYS A 421 23.20 12.76 34.51
C CYS A 421 23.54 11.27 34.55
N GLY A 422 23.71 10.69 35.76
CA GLY A 422 24.02 9.28 35.94
C GLY A 422 22.98 8.28 35.49
N ILE A 423 21.71 8.70 35.28
CA ILE A 423 20.65 7.88 34.66
C ILE A 423 20.49 8.16 33.18
N CYS A 424 21.13 9.19 32.64
CA CYS A 424 21.02 9.56 31.25
C CYS A 424 22.11 8.89 30.42
N ARG A 425 21.76 8.45 29.21
CA ARG A 425 22.71 8.06 28.16
C ARG A 425 22.54 8.93 26.93
N ASN A 426 23.60 9.04 26.14
CA ASN A 426 23.50 9.65 24.83
C ASN A 426 22.72 8.76 23.88
N ILE A 427 21.90 9.38 23.04
CA ILE A 427 21.10 8.67 22.05
C ILE A 427 21.00 9.49 20.76
N VAL A 428 20.92 8.80 19.62
CA VAL A 428 20.79 9.43 18.30
C VAL A 428 19.59 8.91 17.55
N ASN A 429 19.08 9.75 16.65
CA ASN A 429 18.10 9.37 15.64
C ASN A 429 18.77 9.25 14.26
N PRO A 430 19.15 8.06 13.81
CA PRO A 430 19.83 7.89 12.51
C PRO A 430 19.05 8.39 11.30
N ASN A 431 17.73 8.55 11.37
CA ASN A 431 16.96 9.14 10.27
C ASN A 431 17.35 10.60 9.97
N LYS A 432 18.02 11.28 10.90
CA LYS A 432 18.51 12.65 10.74
C LYS A 432 19.85 12.73 10.01
N LEU A 433 20.59 11.62 9.82
CA LEU A 433 21.91 11.59 9.15
C LEU A 433 21.88 12.11 7.72
N ASN A 434 20.79 11.92 6.99
CA ASN A 434 20.64 12.46 5.63
C ASN A 434 20.56 14.00 5.56
N THR A 435 20.44 14.68 6.69
CA THR A 435 20.34 16.14 6.78
C THR A 435 21.46 16.77 7.58
N ILE A 436 22.13 16.01 8.44
CA ILE A 436 23.21 16.48 9.33
C ILE A 436 24.33 15.44 9.29
N ASP A 437 25.49 15.81 8.79
CA ASP A 437 26.64 14.92 8.61
C ASP A 437 27.43 14.68 9.92
N ASP A 438 27.24 15.55 10.91
CA ASP A 438 27.89 15.48 12.22
C ASP A 438 27.07 14.64 13.21
N LEU A 439 27.61 13.51 13.62
CA LEU A 439 26.95 12.61 14.57
C LEU A 439 26.74 13.26 15.93
N ASP A 440 27.72 14.06 16.41
CA ASP A 440 27.66 14.71 17.73
C ASP A 440 26.56 15.77 17.78
N ALA A 441 26.30 16.45 16.66
CA ALA A 441 25.20 17.40 16.54
C ALA A 441 23.82 16.75 16.68
N LEU A 442 23.73 15.42 16.52
CA LEU A 442 22.50 14.65 16.65
C LEU A 442 22.27 14.09 18.06
N PHE A 443 23.20 14.30 19.00
CA PHE A 443 23.07 13.77 20.35
C PHE A 443 21.88 14.38 21.09
N GLU A 444 21.10 13.47 21.63
CA GLU A 444 20.03 13.72 22.59
C GLU A 444 20.33 12.89 23.86
N LYS A 445 19.63 13.14 24.94
CA LYS A 445 19.71 12.32 26.15
C LYS A 445 18.48 11.43 26.23
N VAL A 446 18.68 10.23 26.77
CA VAL A 446 17.57 9.34 27.13
C VAL A 446 17.66 8.99 28.61
N ILE A 447 16.55 9.10 29.34
CA ILE A 447 16.44 8.57 30.71
C ILE A 447 16.46 7.05 30.59
N TYR A 448 17.54 6.41 31.06
CA TYR A 448 17.81 4.98 30.93
C TYR A 448 17.67 4.28 32.29
N PRO A 449 16.45 3.84 32.69
CA PRO A 449 16.18 3.32 34.03
C PRO A 449 16.68 1.88 34.22
N TYR A 450 17.87 1.58 33.70
CA TYR A 450 18.50 0.27 33.74
C TYR A 450 19.99 0.39 34.14
N HIS A 451 20.53 -0.65 34.76
CA HIS A 451 21.96 -0.88 34.82
C HIS A 451 22.32 -2.12 34.01
N VAL A 452 23.59 -2.27 33.67
CA VAL A 452 24.09 -3.42 32.93
C VAL A 452 24.89 -4.32 33.87
N GLU A 453 24.47 -5.58 33.97
CA GLU A 453 25.15 -6.61 34.73
C GLU A 453 25.29 -7.86 33.84
N ASP A 454 26.49 -8.41 33.72
CA ASP A 454 26.81 -9.56 32.85
C ASP A 454 26.28 -9.42 31.41
N GLY A 455 26.38 -8.20 30.83
CA GLY A 455 25.92 -7.90 29.47
C GLY A 455 24.40 -7.82 29.30
N ARG A 456 23.63 -7.80 30.40
CA ARG A 456 22.19 -7.71 30.40
C ARG A 456 21.71 -6.41 31.06
N ALA A 457 20.73 -5.78 30.46
CA ALA A 457 20.09 -4.61 31.07
C ALA A 457 19.06 -5.07 32.11
N ILE A 458 19.25 -4.65 33.35
CA ILE A 458 18.36 -4.89 34.47
C ILE A 458 17.73 -3.57 34.90
N ILE A 459 16.41 -3.57 35.05
CA ILE A 459 15.69 -2.36 35.44
C ILE A 459 15.90 -2.07 36.93
N TYR A 460 16.18 -0.80 37.26
CA TYR A 460 16.21 -0.34 38.66
C TYR A 460 14.87 -0.56 39.34
N THR A 461 14.90 -1.02 40.59
CA THR A 461 13.68 -1.10 41.42
C THR A 461 13.21 0.30 41.82
N PRO A 462 11.92 0.48 42.23
CA PRO A 462 11.45 1.77 42.74
C PRO A 462 12.20 2.29 43.97
N GLY A 463 12.79 1.40 44.76
CA GLY A 463 13.67 1.75 45.90
C GLY A 463 14.98 2.37 45.45
N GLU A 464 15.66 1.70 44.53
CA GLU A 464 16.92 2.19 43.93
C GLU A 464 16.70 3.52 43.17
N MET A 465 15.63 3.63 42.37
CA MET A 465 15.29 4.87 41.66
C MET A 465 15.11 6.04 42.62
N ARG A 466 14.44 5.84 43.75
CA ARG A 466 14.26 6.91 44.77
C ARG A 466 15.55 7.30 45.46
N THR A 467 16.47 6.36 45.64
CA THR A 467 17.73 6.57 46.35
C THR A 467 18.80 7.18 45.43
N LEU A 468 18.96 6.60 44.23
CA LEU A 468 20.03 6.96 43.31
C LEU A 468 19.64 8.11 42.36
N PHE A 469 18.39 8.16 41.95
CA PHE A 469 17.89 9.09 40.92
C PHE A 469 16.53 9.71 41.32
N PRO A 470 16.44 10.39 42.48
CA PRO A 470 15.17 10.89 43.00
C PRO A 470 14.47 11.90 42.08
N ARG A 471 15.22 12.71 41.34
CA ARG A 471 14.67 13.71 40.40
C ARG A 471 14.10 13.08 39.15
N ALA A 472 14.85 12.15 38.53
CA ALA A 472 14.36 11.37 37.40
C ALA A 472 13.11 10.56 37.78
N TYR A 473 13.10 9.94 38.96
CA TYR A 473 11.94 9.20 39.45
C TYR A 473 10.72 10.08 39.67
N ALA A 474 10.90 11.28 40.24
CA ALA A 474 9.82 12.25 40.42
C ALA A 474 9.25 12.74 39.07
N TYR A 475 10.11 12.99 38.09
CA TYR A 475 9.67 13.31 36.71
C TYR A 475 8.87 12.17 36.11
N LEU A 476 9.39 10.94 36.12
CA LEU A 476 8.68 9.78 35.58
C LEU A 476 7.33 9.57 36.31
N GLN A 477 7.25 9.82 37.62
CA GLN A 477 5.98 9.79 38.36
C GLN A 477 4.98 10.83 37.88
N ALA A 478 5.41 12.04 37.55
CA ALA A 478 4.57 13.07 36.97
C ALA A 478 4.00 12.65 35.60
N LYS A 479 4.76 11.83 34.84
CA LYS A 479 4.37 11.30 33.52
C LYS A 479 3.70 9.91 33.58
N LYS A 480 3.46 9.35 34.78
CA LYS A 480 2.96 7.98 34.94
C LYS A 480 1.64 7.72 34.20
N SER A 481 0.73 8.67 34.18
CA SER A 481 -0.55 8.53 33.47
C SER A 481 -0.38 8.36 31.95
N ILE A 482 0.65 8.98 31.35
CA ILE A 482 1.01 8.83 29.95
C ILE A 482 1.61 7.45 29.72
N LEU A 483 2.54 7.04 30.58
CA LEU A 483 3.24 5.75 30.46
C LEU A 483 2.31 4.55 30.59
N LEU A 484 1.26 4.66 31.42
CA LEU A 484 0.24 3.60 31.58
C LEU A 484 -0.71 3.45 30.38
N LYS A 485 -0.75 4.42 29.46
CA LYS A 485 -1.55 4.34 28.23
C LYS A 485 -0.84 3.58 27.09
N ARG A 486 0.44 3.25 27.24
CA ARG A 486 1.20 2.49 26.23
C ARG A 486 0.57 1.11 26.01
N ASP A 487 0.79 0.51 24.84
CA ASP A 487 0.21 -0.77 24.42
C ASP A 487 -1.32 -0.84 24.66
N LYS A 488 -2.03 0.26 24.37
CA LYS A 488 -3.50 0.38 24.61
C LYS A 488 -3.90 0.16 26.08
N GLY A 489 -3.02 0.51 27.02
CA GLY A 489 -3.22 0.34 28.44
C GLY A 489 -2.83 -1.03 29.00
N ASN A 490 -2.36 -1.95 28.15
CA ASN A 490 -1.90 -3.28 28.59
C ASN A 490 -0.43 -3.23 29.02
N THR A 491 -0.19 -2.77 30.25
CA THR A 491 1.16 -2.66 30.84
C THR A 491 1.48 -3.75 31.84
N SER A 492 0.65 -4.77 31.96
CA SER A 492 0.83 -5.88 32.91
C SER A 492 2.12 -6.68 32.71
N ASN A 493 2.64 -6.70 31.47
CA ASN A 493 3.87 -7.41 31.12
C ASN A 493 5.15 -6.59 31.36
N TYR A 494 5.06 -5.34 31.82
CA TYR A 494 6.21 -4.51 32.10
C TYR A 494 6.74 -4.83 33.49
N PRO A 495 8.07 -5.07 33.65
CA PRO A 495 8.65 -5.37 34.97
C PRO A 495 8.50 -4.20 35.95
N GLN A 496 8.44 -2.98 35.45
CA GLN A 496 8.11 -1.75 36.16
C GLN A 496 7.30 -0.83 35.24
N TRP A 497 6.43 0.01 35.79
CA TRP A 497 5.60 0.94 35.01
C TRP A 497 6.41 1.97 34.20
N TYR A 498 7.67 2.22 34.57
CA TYR A 498 8.63 3.06 33.86
C TYR A 498 9.62 2.26 32.99
N ALA A 499 9.42 0.97 32.80
CA ALA A 499 10.21 0.22 31.82
C ALA A 499 9.90 0.68 30.39
N TYR A 500 10.84 0.51 29.47
CA TYR A 500 10.57 0.74 28.06
C TYR A 500 9.55 -0.28 27.53
N GLY A 501 8.86 0.09 26.47
CA GLY A 501 7.82 -0.77 25.88
C GLY A 501 8.35 -2.07 25.27
N ARG A 502 9.62 -2.09 24.88
CA ARG A 502 10.33 -3.29 24.40
C ARG A 502 11.74 -3.32 24.97
N THR A 503 12.30 -4.53 25.10
CA THR A 503 13.64 -4.76 25.68
C THR A 503 14.76 -4.87 24.65
N GLN A 504 14.44 -4.64 23.37
CA GLN A 504 15.45 -4.71 22.30
C GLN A 504 16.51 -3.61 22.44
N SER A 505 17.74 -3.94 22.09
CA SER A 505 18.87 -3.00 21.95
C SER A 505 19.15 -2.13 23.19
N LEU A 506 18.81 -2.61 24.39
CA LEU A 506 19.17 -1.94 25.63
C LEU A 506 20.67 -1.98 25.89
N VAL A 507 21.35 -3.03 25.41
CA VAL A 507 22.80 -3.15 25.40
C VAL A 507 23.27 -3.29 23.96
N MET A 508 24.23 -2.48 23.57
CA MET A 508 24.80 -2.45 22.22
C MET A 508 26.29 -2.78 22.26
N PRO A 509 26.86 -3.40 21.21
CA PRO A 509 28.31 -3.55 21.10
C PRO A 509 28.98 -2.18 20.86
N SER A 510 30.30 -2.12 21.01
CA SER A 510 31.07 -0.90 20.82
C SER A 510 30.93 -0.38 19.39
N TYR A 511 31.29 -1.20 18.41
CA TYR A 511 31.24 -0.74 17.01
C TYR A 511 29.85 -0.85 16.40
N LYS A 512 29.36 0.27 15.91
CA LYS A 512 28.05 0.43 15.27
C LYS A 512 28.17 1.30 14.03
N LEU A 513 27.46 0.92 12.97
CA LEU A 513 27.26 1.74 11.78
C LEU A 513 25.80 2.15 11.72
N PHE A 514 25.52 3.39 12.08
CA PHE A 514 24.18 3.97 12.05
C PHE A 514 23.76 4.31 10.61
N PHE A 515 22.51 3.99 10.27
CA PHE A 515 21.91 4.37 8.99
C PHE A 515 20.41 4.66 9.15
N PRO A 516 19.82 5.50 8.26
CA PRO A 516 18.42 5.86 8.34
C PRO A 516 17.53 4.67 8.00
N LYS A 517 16.34 4.61 8.61
CA LYS A 517 15.31 3.62 8.27
C LYS A 517 14.58 3.95 6.97
N PHE A 518 14.55 5.23 6.59
CA PHE A 518 13.93 5.73 5.37
C PHE A 518 14.86 6.71 4.68
N ALA A 519 14.99 6.58 3.36
CA ALA A 519 15.77 7.51 2.55
C ALA A 519 15.09 7.76 1.20
N ASN A 520 15.33 8.94 0.62
CA ASN A 520 14.90 9.33 -0.74
C ASN A 520 16.09 9.68 -1.64
N LYS A 521 17.27 9.46 -1.18
CA LYS A 521 18.57 9.58 -1.87
C LYS A 521 19.56 8.58 -1.28
N SER A 522 20.69 8.41 -1.91
CA SER A 522 21.79 7.59 -1.38
C SER A 522 22.13 7.96 0.06
N LEU A 523 22.52 6.94 0.83
CA LEU A 523 22.65 7.02 2.27
C LEU A 523 23.85 7.84 2.72
N GLN A 524 23.69 8.41 3.92
CA GLN A 524 24.79 8.87 4.76
C GLN A 524 24.75 8.08 6.07
N CYS A 525 25.89 7.51 6.43
CA CYS A 525 26.03 6.62 7.56
C CYS A 525 27.12 7.12 8.49
N ALA A 526 26.99 6.83 9.78
CA ALA A 526 27.99 7.21 10.78
C ALA A 526 28.47 5.99 11.57
N ILE A 527 29.78 5.83 11.70
CA ILE A 527 30.40 4.83 12.57
C ILE A 527 30.57 5.42 13.96
N CYS A 528 30.35 4.58 14.96
CA CYS A 528 30.53 4.90 16.36
C CYS A 528 31.19 3.71 17.08
N ASP A 529 32.16 3.99 17.96
CA ASP A 529 32.87 3.05 18.83
C ASP A 529 32.46 3.16 20.31
N ASP A 530 31.57 4.11 20.65
CA ASP A 530 31.06 4.29 22.02
C ASP A 530 29.99 3.24 22.37
N PRO A 531 30.26 2.28 23.30
CA PRO A 531 29.28 1.26 23.69
C PRO A 531 28.03 1.83 24.34
N ASP A 532 28.10 3.04 24.93
CA ASP A 532 26.98 3.66 25.64
C ASP A 532 26.08 4.50 24.75
N LEU A 533 26.51 4.83 23.52
CA LEU A 533 25.66 5.54 22.58
C LEU A 533 24.55 4.63 22.05
N LEU A 534 23.32 5.00 22.33
CA LEU A 534 22.11 4.30 21.91
C LEU A 534 21.51 4.93 20.64
N LEU A 535 20.53 4.27 20.06
CA LEU A 535 19.77 4.81 18.92
C LEU A 535 18.27 4.54 19.07
N TYR A 536 17.46 5.36 18.40
CA TYR A 536 16.02 5.19 18.29
C TYR A 536 15.52 5.59 16.89
N ASN A 537 14.36 5.10 16.46
CA ASN A 537 13.74 5.37 15.15
C ASN A 537 14.57 5.01 13.90
N GLY A 538 15.79 4.47 14.07
CA GLY A 538 16.70 4.10 13.00
C GLY A 538 17.20 2.68 13.16
N LEU A 539 18.27 2.38 12.44
CA LEU A 539 18.91 1.08 12.38
C LEU A 539 20.43 1.24 12.58
N ALA A 540 21.08 0.17 13.04
CA ALA A 540 22.52 0.07 13.03
C ALA A 540 22.96 -1.33 12.59
N PHE A 541 24.00 -1.41 11.76
CA PHE A 541 24.80 -2.62 11.64
C PHE A 541 25.77 -2.71 12.80
N ILE A 542 26.00 -3.92 13.28
CA ILE A 542 26.87 -4.18 14.42
C ILE A 542 27.94 -5.21 14.03
N ASN A 543 29.15 -5.00 14.48
CA ASN A 543 30.24 -5.96 14.35
C ASN A 543 31.25 -5.79 15.51
N THR A 544 32.06 -6.78 15.77
CA THR A 544 33.20 -6.71 16.69
C THR A 544 34.45 -6.13 16.01
N GLU A 545 34.48 -6.08 14.69
CA GLU A 545 35.57 -5.58 13.86
C GLU A 545 35.14 -4.29 13.17
N GLU A 546 35.76 -3.17 13.55
CA GLU A 546 35.48 -1.86 12.94
C GLU A 546 35.71 -1.87 11.42
N ARG A 547 36.78 -2.55 10.97
CA ARG A 547 37.14 -2.66 9.55
C ARG A 547 35.98 -3.16 8.68
N LYS A 548 35.23 -4.14 9.15
CA LYS A 548 34.06 -4.65 8.42
C LYS A 548 32.95 -3.61 8.29
N LEU A 549 32.76 -2.76 9.30
CA LEU A 549 31.80 -1.68 9.26
C LEU A 549 32.24 -0.54 8.33
N LEU A 550 33.56 -0.27 8.23
CA LEU A 550 34.11 0.71 7.29
C LEU A 550 33.90 0.27 5.84
N ILE A 551 34.17 -0.99 5.53
CA ILE A 551 33.91 -1.59 4.21
C ILE A 551 32.42 -1.53 3.90
N LEU A 552 31.57 -1.95 4.84
CA LEU A 552 30.13 -1.90 4.67
C LEU A 552 29.63 -0.48 4.46
N LYS A 553 30.18 0.51 5.17
CA LYS A 553 29.85 1.94 4.97
C LYS A 553 30.11 2.38 3.54
N ALA A 554 31.30 2.07 2.99
CA ALA A 554 31.65 2.41 1.61
C ALA A 554 30.64 1.82 0.61
N ILE A 555 30.18 0.59 0.83
CA ILE A 555 29.22 -0.11 -0.02
C ILE A 555 27.83 0.51 0.09
N ILE A 556 27.29 0.70 1.31
CA ILE A 556 25.89 1.15 1.47
C ILE A 556 25.69 2.64 1.17
N GLU A 557 26.76 3.45 1.14
CA GLU A 557 26.73 4.84 0.70
C GLU A 557 26.87 5.00 -0.83
N SER A 558 27.14 3.89 -1.57
CA SER A 558 27.29 3.88 -3.02
C SER A 558 25.97 4.04 -3.77
N ASP A 559 26.04 4.50 -5.02
CA ASP A 559 24.88 4.53 -5.93
C ASP A 559 24.45 3.11 -6.32
N LEU A 560 25.38 2.14 -6.36
CA LEU A 560 25.06 0.73 -6.59
C LEU A 560 24.07 0.22 -5.54
N PHE A 561 24.35 0.45 -4.25
CA PHE A 561 23.43 0.06 -3.19
C PHE A 561 22.11 0.83 -3.25
N TRP A 562 22.16 2.13 -3.55
CA TRP A 562 20.94 2.92 -3.68
C TRP A 562 20.05 2.44 -4.83
N ASN A 563 20.63 2.11 -6.00
CA ASN A 563 19.90 1.53 -7.13
C ASN A 563 19.25 0.18 -6.75
N TYR A 564 19.96 -0.66 -5.99
CA TYR A 564 19.41 -1.90 -5.45
C TYR A 564 18.21 -1.63 -4.52
N ILE A 565 18.28 -0.61 -3.65
CA ILE A 565 17.17 -0.22 -2.78
C ILE A 565 15.99 0.31 -3.60
N GLN A 566 16.23 1.11 -4.61
CA GLN A 566 15.17 1.58 -5.51
C GLN A 566 14.50 0.42 -6.27
N ALA A 567 15.25 -0.58 -6.69
CA ALA A 567 14.71 -1.78 -7.32
C ALA A 567 13.91 -2.66 -6.35
N ASN A 568 14.43 -2.87 -5.15
CA ASN A 568 13.95 -3.87 -4.20
C ASN A 568 13.22 -3.34 -2.96
N GLY A 569 13.49 -2.11 -2.55
CA GLY A 569 12.91 -1.51 -1.35
C GLY A 569 11.42 -1.20 -1.51
N LYS A 570 10.73 -1.17 -0.37
CA LYS A 570 9.34 -0.74 -0.33
C LYS A 570 9.25 0.77 -0.50
N PRO A 571 8.56 1.28 -1.55
CA PRO A 571 8.37 2.71 -1.72
C PRO A 571 7.44 3.28 -0.64
N TYR A 572 7.72 4.52 -0.27
CA TYR A 572 6.89 5.35 0.60
C TYR A 572 6.52 6.66 -0.10
N SER A 573 5.57 7.40 0.46
CA SER A 573 5.18 8.71 -0.08
C SER A 573 6.40 9.64 -0.24
N SER A 574 6.35 10.56 -1.19
CA SER A 574 7.39 11.55 -1.45
C SER A 574 8.75 10.98 -1.89
N GLY A 575 8.75 9.81 -2.56
CA GLY A 575 9.96 9.20 -3.11
C GLY A 575 10.89 8.54 -2.08
N TYR A 576 10.42 8.36 -0.84
CA TYR A 576 11.19 7.61 0.16
C TYR A 576 11.09 6.11 -0.05
N TYR A 577 12.13 5.39 0.35
CA TYR A 577 12.20 3.92 0.40
C TYR A 577 12.49 3.45 1.82
N SER A 578 11.92 2.30 2.18
CA SER A 578 12.24 1.62 3.44
C SER A 578 13.58 0.89 3.33
N LEU A 579 14.37 0.99 4.39
CA LEU A 579 15.65 0.32 4.58
C LEU A 579 15.57 -0.70 5.72
N SER A 580 14.41 -1.35 5.87
CA SER A 580 14.25 -2.37 6.91
C SER A 580 15.18 -3.57 6.64
N GLY A 581 15.47 -4.36 7.68
CA GLY A 581 16.32 -5.53 7.53
C GLY A 581 15.83 -6.51 6.46
N VAL A 582 14.51 -6.54 6.18
CA VAL A 582 13.94 -7.39 5.12
C VAL A 582 14.34 -6.89 3.73
N ASP A 583 14.40 -5.57 3.54
CA ASP A 583 14.66 -4.96 2.24
C ASP A 583 16.15 -5.05 1.83
N ILE A 584 17.07 -5.05 2.81
CA ILE A 584 18.52 -4.97 2.58
C ILE A 584 19.28 -6.27 2.81
N LYS A 585 18.74 -7.23 3.53
CA LYS A 585 19.43 -8.43 4.05
C LYS A 585 20.05 -9.34 2.99
N HIS A 586 19.55 -9.29 1.77
CA HIS A 586 19.99 -10.15 0.66
C HIS A 586 21.02 -9.51 -0.26
N PHE A 587 21.34 -8.24 -0.05
CA PHE A 587 22.40 -7.59 -0.82
C PHE A 587 23.73 -8.33 -0.62
N GLY A 588 24.40 -8.71 -1.71
CA GLY A 588 25.65 -9.45 -1.68
C GLY A 588 26.85 -8.52 -1.41
N ILE A 589 27.74 -8.95 -0.56
CA ILE A 589 29.04 -8.29 -0.27
C ILE A 589 30.12 -9.16 -0.89
N PRO A 590 30.96 -8.64 -1.81
CA PRO A 590 32.09 -9.40 -2.37
C PRO A 590 33.05 -9.89 -1.28
N GLU A 591 33.63 -11.04 -1.48
CA GLU A 591 34.74 -11.52 -0.65
C GLU A 591 36.03 -10.85 -1.11
N PHE A 592 36.39 -9.77 -0.41
CA PHE A 592 37.62 -9.03 -0.71
C PHE A 592 38.85 -9.70 -0.08
N THR A 593 39.97 -9.66 -0.79
CA THR A 593 41.27 -9.93 -0.20
C THR A 593 41.72 -8.79 0.72
N PRO A 594 42.58 -9.00 1.69
CA PRO A 594 43.10 -7.91 2.54
C PRO A 594 43.66 -6.71 1.76
N ALA A 595 44.28 -6.95 0.59
CA ALA A 595 44.80 -5.91 -0.28
C ALA A 595 43.69 -5.08 -0.94
N GLU A 596 42.63 -5.73 -1.40
CA GLU A 596 41.45 -5.07 -1.96
C GLU A 596 40.68 -4.27 -0.91
N GLU A 597 40.62 -4.77 0.32
CA GLU A 597 40.05 -4.01 1.44
C GLU A 597 40.86 -2.75 1.74
N ASP A 598 42.21 -2.85 1.75
CA ASP A 598 43.09 -1.69 1.95
C ASP A 598 42.93 -0.68 0.81
N GLU A 599 42.82 -1.16 -0.44
CA GLU A 599 42.58 -0.32 -1.60
C GLU A 599 41.23 0.43 -1.49
N LEU A 600 40.14 -0.28 -1.18
CA LEU A 600 38.82 0.33 -1.01
C LEU A 600 38.81 1.40 0.08
N LEU A 601 39.44 1.11 1.24
CA LEU A 601 39.48 2.03 2.37
C LEU A 601 40.42 3.23 2.15
N ALA A 602 41.34 3.14 1.21
CA ALA A 602 42.23 4.25 0.80
C ALA A 602 41.59 5.21 -0.22
N LEU A 603 40.48 4.80 -0.87
CA LEU A 603 39.81 5.65 -1.85
C LEU A 603 39.16 6.87 -1.18
N ASN A 604 39.34 8.03 -1.79
CA ASN A 604 38.76 9.28 -1.34
C ASN A 604 37.77 9.81 -2.37
N GLY A 605 36.50 9.80 -1.99
CA GLY A 605 35.46 10.33 -2.84
C GLY A 605 34.54 9.28 -3.45
N ARG A 606 33.27 9.64 -3.48
CA ARG A 606 32.17 8.76 -3.88
C ARG A 606 32.33 8.18 -5.30
N VAL A 607 32.82 8.99 -6.24
CA VAL A 607 32.94 8.57 -7.65
C VAL A 607 33.99 7.47 -7.82
N GLU A 608 35.11 7.55 -7.06
CA GLU A 608 36.18 6.56 -7.12
C GLU A 608 35.73 5.25 -6.48
N ILE A 609 35.08 5.31 -5.31
CA ILE A 609 34.49 4.16 -4.62
C ILE A 609 33.45 3.48 -5.52
N GLU A 610 32.55 4.24 -6.13
CA GLU A 610 31.53 3.70 -7.03
C GLU A 610 32.15 2.96 -8.23
N ARG A 611 33.16 3.54 -8.88
CA ARG A 611 33.86 2.91 -10.00
C ARG A 611 34.55 1.62 -9.58
N TRP A 612 35.20 1.64 -8.44
CA TRP A 612 35.89 0.47 -7.89
C TRP A 612 34.90 -0.65 -7.53
N LEU A 613 33.83 -0.33 -6.83
CA LEU A 613 32.77 -1.29 -6.46
C LEU A 613 32.13 -1.91 -7.72
N ARG A 614 31.80 -1.12 -8.73
CA ARG A 614 31.20 -1.66 -9.98
C ARG A 614 32.10 -2.70 -10.64
N GLY A 615 33.41 -2.60 -10.53
CA GLY A 615 34.35 -3.62 -10.99
C GLY A 615 34.18 -4.99 -10.31
N HIS A 616 33.77 -4.99 -9.06
CA HIS A 616 33.58 -6.21 -8.24
C HIS A 616 32.16 -6.79 -8.34
N TYR A 617 31.20 -6.01 -8.82
CA TYR A 617 29.81 -6.43 -9.05
C TYR A 617 29.51 -6.67 -10.56
N VAL A 618 30.51 -6.60 -11.44
CA VAL A 618 30.29 -6.89 -12.87
C VAL A 618 29.96 -8.36 -13.03
N VAL A 619 28.70 -8.61 -13.32
CA VAL A 619 28.21 -9.91 -13.77
C VAL A 619 28.89 -10.22 -15.10
N ASN A 620 29.54 -11.35 -15.17
CA ASN A 620 30.01 -11.94 -16.42
C ASN A 620 28.83 -12.07 -17.40
N ARG A 621 28.63 -11.08 -18.26
CA ARG A 621 27.70 -11.16 -19.41
C ARG A 621 28.11 -12.23 -20.42
N GLU A 622 29.23 -12.93 -20.20
CA GLU A 622 29.78 -13.99 -21.06
C GLU A 622 29.42 -15.41 -20.62
N ARG A 623 28.53 -15.57 -19.62
CA ARG A 623 28.09 -16.91 -19.13
C ARG A 623 26.57 -17.11 -19.17
N MET A 624 25.85 -16.51 -20.12
CA MET A 624 24.50 -16.92 -20.51
C MET A 624 24.45 -17.23 -22.02
#